data_7fe3e3fdfaf549d9cab64dc07bd1e558
#
_entry.id   7fe3e3fdfaf549d9cab64dc07bd1e558
#
_cell.length_a   1.000
_cell.length_b   1.000
_cell.length_c   1.000
_cell.angle_alpha   90.00
_cell.angle_beta   90.00
_cell.angle_gamma   90.00
#
_symmetry.space_group_name_H-M   'P 1'
#
loop_
_entity.id
_entity.type
_entity.pdbx_description
1 polymer ?
#
loop_
_entity_poly.entity_id
_entity_poly.type
_entity_poly.pdbx_seq_one_letter_code
_entity_poly.pdbx_strand_id
1 'polypeptide(L)'
;MDLFEKIKLNRGPLGQHAKSAHGYFTFPKLEGKISNKMTFRGNEVLVWSINNYIGLSNEQEVRKADEEAAKNWGSGYPMGSRMMSGNTNHHEELENNLTSFMKKEDTILLNFGYQGMVSSIDALVDRNDVIVYDSECHACIIDGVRLHQGKRFVFPHNNIENFEKQLQRAQKITETTGGGILVITEGVFGMSGDLGKVKEISALKSKYSFRLFVDDAHGFGTMGKTGYGTGEHLGCHDEIDVYFGTFAKSMATIGAFISSTEDVIEYLRYNMRSQIFAKSLPMPIVIGAIKRLEILQSKPQLKDNLWKIANSLQSGLKEAGFNLGNTQSAVTPVYLSGGVGEATNLTYDLRENFNIFCSIVTYPVVPKGVILLRLIPTAIHTMEDVKYTIDSFSSIKEKLEKGEYVSEKLASF
;
A
#
# COMPACT_ATOMS: atom_id res chain seq x y z
N MET A 1 -6.49 -28.00 26.22
CA MET A 1 -7.00 -27.90 24.81
C MET A 1 -5.79 -27.90 23.89
N ASP A 2 -5.78 -28.80 22.94
CA ASP A 2 -4.74 -28.86 21.90
C ASP A 2 -4.77 -27.60 21.01
N LEU A 3 -3.61 -27.20 20.46
CA LEU A 3 -3.49 -26.02 19.63
C LEU A 3 -4.38 -26.09 18.37
N PHE A 4 -4.45 -27.25 17.73
CA PHE A 4 -5.27 -27.43 16.52
C PHE A 4 -6.76 -27.46 16.85
N GLU A 5 -7.15 -28.00 18.00
CA GLU A 5 -8.54 -27.92 18.47
C GLU A 5 -8.96 -26.46 18.72
N LYS A 6 -8.09 -25.66 19.31
CA LYS A 6 -8.33 -24.22 19.47
C LYS A 6 -8.56 -23.53 18.13
N ILE A 7 -7.76 -23.84 17.09
CA ILE A 7 -7.90 -23.28 15.74
C ILE A 7 -9.22 -23.68 15.08
N LYS A 8 -9.68 -24.92 15.27
CA LYS A 8 -10.99 -25.37 14.78
C LYS A 8 -12.16 -24.59 15.37
N LEU A 9 -12.05 -24.22 16.66
CA LEU A 9 -13.08 -23.47 17.38
C LEU A 9 -13.05 -21.98 17.07
N ASN A 10 -11.87 -21.41 16.81
CA ASN A 10 -11.70 -19.98 16.53
C ASN A 10 -10.88 -19.78 15.26
N ARG A 11 -11.57 -19.57 14.16
CA ARG A 11 -10.98 -19.39 12.82
C ARG A 11 -10.53 -17.95 12.52
N GLY A 12 -10.59 -17.07 13.51
CA GLY A 12 -10.30 -15.65 13.35
C GLY A 12 -11.42 -14.88 12.60
N PRO A 13 -11.31 -13.56 12.49
CA PRO A 13 -12.38 -12.69 11.97
C PRO A 13 -12.81 -13.03 10.54
N LEU A 14 -11.86 -13.25 9.65
CA LEU A 14 -12.15 -13.59 8.23
C LEU A 14 -12.53 -15.07 8.06
N GLY A 15 -11.93 -15.96 8.83
CA GLY A 15 -12.16 -17.41 8.75
C GLY A 15 -13.56 -17.83 9.17
N GLN A 16 -14.28 -17.02 9.93
CA GLN A 16 -15.70 -17.27 10.26
C GLN A 16 -16.58 -17.35 9.02
N HIS A 17 -16.26 -16.58 7.98
CA HIS A 17 -17.00 -16.52 6.72
C HIS A 17 -16.39 -17.40 5.61
N ALA A 18 -15.37 -18.22 5.91
CA ALA A 18 -14.63 -18.97 4.89
C ALA A 18 -15.52 -19.80 3.98
N LYS A 19 -16.57 -20.46 4.52
CA LYS A 19 -17.46 -21.34 3.72
C LYS A 19 -18.37 -20.56 2.76
N SER A 20 -18.80 -19.35 3.15
CA SER A 20 -19.75 -18.52 2.40
C SER A 20 -19.09 -17.39 1.61
N ALA A 21 -17.79 -17.15 1.75
CA ALA A 21 -17.09 -16.05 1.12
C ALA A 21 -15.97 -16.49 0.17
N HIS A 22 -15.46 -17.72 0.35
CA HIS A 22 -14.30 -18.20 -0.41
C HIS A 22 -14.61 -18.36 -1.91
N GLY A 23 -13.72 -17.87 -2.74
CA GLY A 23 -13.84 -17.91 -4.21
C GLY A 23 -14.72 -16.79 -4.78
N TYR A 24 -15.43 -16.05 -3.93
CA TYR A 24 -16.25 -14.92 -4.37
C TYR A 24 -15.80 -13.61 -3.72
N PHE A 25 -16.02 -13.43 -2.41
CA PHE A 25 -15.63 -12.22 -1.67
C PHE A 25 -14.19 -12.31 -1.17
N THR A 26 -13.74 -13.50 -0.76
CA THR A 26 -12.36 -13.76 -0.37
C THR A 26 -11.72 -14.76 -1.33
N PHE A 27 -10.45 -14.56 -1.67
CA PHE A 27 -9.73 -15.36 -2.66
C PHE A 27 -10.41 -15.46 -4.03
N PRO A 28 -11.00 -14.39 -4.59
CA PRO A 28 -11.60 -14.42 -5.92
C PRO A 28 -10.52 -14.67 -6.97
N LYS A 29 -10.89 -15.37 -8.05
CA LYS A 29 -9.98 -15.59 -9.19
C LYS A 29 -10.35 -14.63 -10.31
N LEU A 30 -9.49 -13.65 -10.56
CA LEU A 30 -9.53 -12.82 -11.75
C LEU A 30 -8.57 -13.43 -12.78
N GLU A 31 -9.05 -13.69 -13.98
CA GLU A 31 -8.32 -14.37 -15.03
C GLU A 31 -8.05 -13.43 -16.21
N GLY A 32 -7.05 -13.80 -17.02
CA GLY A 32 -6.60 -13.02 -18.17
C GLY A 32 -5.42 -12.11 -17.87
N LYS A 33 -5.14 -11.18 -18.79
CA LYS A 33 -4.10 -10.18 -18.60
C LYS A 33 -4.59 -9.11 -17.62
N ILE A 34 -3.70 -8.62 -16.75
CA ILE A 34 -4.03 -7.52 -15.85
C ILE A 34 -4.44 -6.29 -16.68
N SER A 35 -5.70 -5.87 -16.56
CA SER A 35 -6.30 -4.79 -17.33
C SER A 35 -7.40 -4.09 -16.50
N ASN A 36 -7.99 -3.01 -17.04
CA ASN A 36 -9.24 -2.45 -16.52
C ASN A 36 -10.43 -3.40 -16.70
N LYS A 37 -10.32 -4.38 -17.61
CA LYS A 37 -11.30 -5.45 -17.80
C LYS A 37 -10.62 -6.80 -17.69
N MET A 38 -11.20 -7.71 -16.90
CA MET A 38 -10.70 -9.08 -16.69
C MET A 38 -11.88 -10.04 -16.59
N THR A 39 -11.60 -11.34 -16.58
CA THR A 39 -12.64 -12.36 -16.45
C THR A 39 -12.81 -12.77 -14.99
N PHE A 40 -14.04 -12.73 -14.50
CA PHE A 40 -14.45 -13.26 -13.22
C PHE A 40 -15.59 -14.25 -13.41
N ARG A 41 -15.38 -15.52 -13.05
CA ARG A 41 -16.37 -16.60 -13.19
C ARG A 41 -16.97 -16.72 -14.62
N GLY A 42 -16.14 -16.51 -15.63
CA GLY A 42 -16.55 -16.59 -17.03
C GLY A 42 -17.12 -15.31 -17.65
N ASN A 43 -17.39 -14.28 -16.85
CA ASN A 43 -17.90 -12.98 -17.31
C ASN A 43 -16.79 -11.95 -17.35
N GLU A 44 -16.79 -11.08 -18.38
CA GLU A 44 -15.93 -9.90 -18.40
C GLU A 44 -16.44 -8.88 -17.40
N VAL A 45 -15.57 -8.42 -16.51
CA VAL A 45 -15.88 -7.41 -15.47
C VAL A 45 -14.93 -6.22 -15.56
N LEU A 46 -15.46 -5.04 -15.28
CA LEU A 46 -14.68 -3.82 -15.09
C LEU A 46 -14.05 -3.85 -13.69
N VAL A 47 -12.73 -3.79 -13.62
CA VAL A 47 -11.98 -4.08 -12.37
C VAL A 47 -11.44 -2.80 -11.73
N TRP A 48 -11.92 -2.51 -10.53
CA TRP A 48 -11.46 -1.41 -9.68
C TRP A 48 -10.69 -1.89 -8.44
N SER A 49 -10.09 -3.08 -8.46
CA SER A 49 -9.47 -3.69 -7.26
C SER A 49 -7.97 -3.96 -7.37
N ILE A 50 -7.33 -3.63 -8.49
CA ILE A 50 -5.92 -3.92 -8.75
C ILE A 50 -5.06 -2.67 -8.56
N ASN A 51 -3.99 -2.77 -7.76
CA ASN A 51 -3.08 -1.66 -7.46
C ASN A 51 -2.12 -1.32 -8.63
N ASN A 52 -2.55 -1.47 -9.86
CA ASN A 52 -1.78 -1.15 -11.07
C ASN A 52 -1.93 0.33 -11.46
N TYR A 53 -1.71 1.24 -10.52
CA TYR A 53 -2.03 2.66 -10.63
C TYR A 53 -1.62 3.30 -11.97
N ILE A 54 -0.36 3.11 -12.37
CA ILE A 54 0.23 3.71 -13.58
C ILE A 54 -0.02 2.87 -14.83
N GLY A 55 -0.54 1.64 -14.68
CA GLY A 55 -0.84 0.78 -15.82
C GLY A 55 0.33 -0.04 -16.36
N LEU A 56 1.45 -0.11 -15.66
CA LEU A 56 2.70 -0.69 -16.16
C LEU A 56 2.70 -2.21 -16.33
N SER A 57 1.72 -2.93 -15.78
CA SER A 57 1.69 -4.41 -15.82
C SER A 57 1.66 -5.00 -17.25
N ASN A 58 1.11 -4.27 -18.22
CA ASN A 58 1.03 -4.67 -19.63
C ASN A 58 1.69 -3.69 -20.59
N GLU A 59 2.44 -2.71 -20.08
CA GLU A 59 3.20 -1.81 -20.95
C GLU A 59 4.18 -2.62 -21.81
N GLN A 60 4.17 -2.40 -23.12
CA GLN A 60 4.90 -3.22 -24.07
C GLN A 60 6.41 -3.22 -23.82
N GLU A 61 6.98 -2.04 -23.51
CA GLU A 61 8.40 -1.90 -23.24
C GLU A 61 8.80 -2.64 -21.96
N VAL A 62 7.93 -2.62 -20.95
CA VAL A 62 8.11 -3.35 -19.68
C VAL A 62 8.12 -4.85 -19.93
N ARG A 63 7.11 -5.37 -20.65
CA ARG A 63 7.01 -6.79 -20.94
C ARG A 63 8.21 -7.29 -21.74
N LYS A 64 8.66 -6.50 -22.72
CA LYS A 64 9.86 -6.83 -23.49
C LYS A 64 11.10 -6.92 -22.61
N ALA A 65 11.30 -5.99 -21.69
CA ALA A 65 12.42 -6.01 -20.75
C ALA A 65 12.34 -7.23 -19.81
N ASP A 66 11.15 -7.54 -19.28
CA ASP A 66 10.94 -8.72 -18.44
C ASP A 66 11.24 -10.04 -19.19
N GLU A 67 10.78 -10.16 -20.44
CA GLU A 67 11.00 -11.34 -21.30
C GLU A 67 12.49 -11.53 -21.66
N GLU A 68 13.15 -10.46 -22.07
CA GLU A 68 14.60 -10.50 -22.41
C GLU A 68 15.44 -10.84 -21.18
N ALA A 69 15.13 -10.27 -20.03
CA ALA A 69 15.83 -10.57 -18.79
C ALA A 69 15.59 -12.03 -18.35
N ALA A 70 14.35 -12.53 -18.48
CA ALA A 70 14.04 -13.93 -18.17
C ALA A 70 14.78 -14.89 -19.12
N LYS A 71 14.88 -14.56 -20.41
CA LYS A 71 15.62 -15.35 -21.40
C LYS A 71 17.12 -15.40 -21.10
N ASN A 72 17.73 -14.28 -20.70
CA ASN A 72 19.17 -14.17 -20.48
C ASN A 72 19.62 -14.73 -19.13
N TRP A 73 18.80 -14.58 -18.09
CA TRP A 73 19.19 -14.85 -16.71
C TRP A 73 18.38 -15.97 -16.05
N GLY A 74 17.23 -16.32 -16.60
CA GLY A 74 16.25 -17.19 -15.92
C GLY A 74 15.68 -16.55 -14.66
N SER A 75 14.71 -17.23 -14.04
CA SER A 75 14.04 -16.75 -12.81
C SER A 75 14.85 -17.00 -11.53
N GLY A 76 15.91 -17.80 -11.59
CA GLY A 76 16.70 -18.21 -10.44
C GLY A 76 17.89 -17.32 -10.11
N TYR A 77 18.44 -16.61 -11.08
CA TYR A 77 19.66 -15.81 -10.91
C TYR A 77 19.36 -14.47 -10.21
N PRO A 78 20.28 -14.02 -9.30
CA PRO A 78 21.39 -14.72 -8.70
C PRO A 78 20.94 -15.64 -7.54
N MET A 79 21.72 -16.67 -7.20
CA MET A 79 21.37 -17.70 -6.21
C MET A 79 22.04 -17.46 -4.84
N GLY A 80 21.89 -16.26 -4.30
CA GLY A 80 22.43 -15.91 -2.99
C GLY A 80 21.75 -14.70 -2.37
N SER A 81 22.05 -14.42 -1.12
CA SER A 81 21.68 -13.13 -0.49
C SER A 81 22.56 -12.02 -1.02
N ARG A 82 22.10 -10.77 -0.91
CA ARG A 82 22.87 -9.58 -1.31
C ARG A 82 24.24 -9.52 -0.64
N MET A 83 24.33 -9.91 0.62
CA MET A 83 25.57 -9.92 1.39
C MET A 83 26.60 -10.91 0.84
N MET A 84 26.18 -12.03 0.24
CA MET A 84 27.09 -13.10 -0.17
C MET A 84 27.32 -13.13 -1.68
N SER A 85 26.49 -13.83 -2.42
CA SER A 85 26.63 -14.08 -3.86
C SER A 85 25.44 -13.59 -4.70
N GLY A 86 24.53 -12.87 -4.10
CA GLY A 86 23.30 -12.39 -4.73
C GLY A 86 23.33 -10.91 -5.12
N ASN A 87 24.45 -10.21 -4.96
CA ASN A 87 24.62 -8.85 -5.43
C ASN A 87 25.08 -8.84 -6.90
N THR A 88 24.58 -7.90 -7.70
CA THR A 88 24.97 -7.71 -9.10
C THR A 88 25.00 -6.23 -9.45
N ASN A 89 25.72 -5.89 -10.55
CA ASN A 89 25.75 -4.51 -11.05
C ASN A 89 24.35 -3.95 -11.34
N HIS A 90 23.38 -4.78 -11.77
CA HIS A 90 22.02 -4.33 -12.03
C HIS A 90 21.23 -4.05 -10.75
N HIS A 91 21.52 -4.75 -9.64
CA HIS A 91 20.93 -4.37 -8.36
C HIS A 91 21.42 -2.99 -7.92
N GLU A 92 22.73 -2.73 -8.04
CA GLU A 92 23.32 -1.43 -7.71
C GLU A 92 22.86 -0.33 -8.66
N GLU A 93 22.73 -0.63 -9.96
CA GLU A 93 22.14 0.27 -10.94
C GLU A 93 20.71 0.71 -10.55
N LEU A 94 19.87 -0.25 -10.14
CA LEU A 94 18.51 0.07 -9.70
C LEU A 94 18.52 0.90 -8.41
N GLU A 95 19.39 0.59 -7.44
CA GLU A 95 19.54 1.38 -6.21
C GLU A 95 20.00 2.81 -6.54
N ASN A 96 20.99 3.00 -7.40
CA ASN A 96 21.47 4.31 -7.83
C ASN A 96 20.38 5.12 -8.57
N ASN A 97 19.63 4.47 -9.45
CA ASN A 97 18.52 5.12 -10.16
C ASN A 97 17.41 5.56 -9.22
N LEU A 98 17.08 4.74 -8.22
CA LEU A 98 16.11 5.09 -7.18
C LEU A 98 16.64 6.22 -6.29
N THR A 99 17.90 6.17 -5.88
CA THR A 99 18.59 7.22 -5.11
C THR A 99 18.42 8.58 -5.79
N SER A 100 18.76 8.63 -7.09
CA SER A 100 18.65 9.83 -7.90
C SER A 100 17.20 10.30 -8.03
N PHE A 101 16.25 9.37 -8.28
CA PHE A 101 14.84 9.67 -8.40
C PHE A 101 14.25 10.19 -7.09
N MET A 102 14.59 9.55 -5.96
CA MET A 102 14.11 9.91 -4.63
C MET A 102 14.82 11.12 -4.03
N LYS A 103 15.91 11.60 -4.64
CA LYS A 103 16.71 12.72 -4.11
C LYS A 103 17.16 12.49 -2.67
N LYS A 104 17.56 11.27 -2.34
CA LYS A 104 18.18 10.88 -1.07
C LYS A 104 19.63 10.53 -1.31
N GLU A 105 20.40 10.27 -0.25
CA GLU A 105 21.84 10.02 -0.36
C GLU A 105 22.14 8.59 -0.82
N ASP A 106 21.35 7.61 -0.37
CA ASP A 106 21.48 6.21 -0.78
C ASP A 106 20.14 5.45 -0.67
N THR A 107 20.10 4.26 -1.30
CA THR A 107 18.93 3.39 -1.37
C THR A 107 19.31 1.93 -1.26
N ILE A 108 18.49 1.14 -0.56
CA ILE A 108 18.62 -0.32 -0.48
C ILE A 108 17.36 -1.00 -1.03
N LEU A 109 17.54 -2.02 -1.89
CA LEU A 109 16.44 -2.84 -2.38
C LEU A 109 16.00 -3.87 -1.36
N LEU A 110 14.69 -4.16 -1.37
CA LEU A 110 14.02 -5.13 -0.52
C LEU A 110 13.27 -6.15 -1.38
N ASN A 111 13.29 -7.43 -0.98
CA ASN A 111 12.63 -8.50 -1.76
C ASN A 111 11.11 -8.37 -1.76
N PHE A 112 10.52 -8.02 -0.61
CA PHE A 112 9.08 -7.82 -0.43
C PHE A 112 8.83 -6.64 0.51
N GLY A 113 7.82 -5.83 0.20
CA GLY A 113 7.46 -4.67 1.01
C GLY A 113 7.14 -5.02 2.46
N TYR A 114 6.28 -6.02 2.68
CA TYR A 114 5.90 -6.45 4.02
C TYR A 114 7.10 -6.87 4.87
N GLN A 115 7.89 -7.82 4.36
CA GLN A 115 9.07 -8.33 5.06
C GLN A 115 10.13 -7.26 5.25
N GLY A 116 10.33 -6.42 4.24
CA GLY A 116 11.29 -5.32 4.28
C GLY A 116 10.95 -4.30 5.36
N MET A 117 9.68 -3.88 5.45
CA MET A 117 9.20 -2.96 6.49
C MET A 117 9.41 -3.53 7.89
N VAL A 118 8.97 -4.78 8.13
CA VAL A 118 9.17 -5.45 9.43
C VAL A 118 10.64 -5.50 9.81
N SER A 119 11.49 -5.91 8.87
CA SER A 119 12.93 -6.09 9.11
C SER A 119 13.68 -4.77 9.27
N SER A 120 13.25 -3.70 8.60
CA SER A 120 13.85 -2.38 8.75
C SER A 120 13.54 -1.74 10.09
N ILE A 121 12.30 -1.87 10.56
CA ILE A 121 11.94 -1.39 11.90
C ILE A 121 12.74 -2.15 12.97
N ASP A 122 12.80 -3.49 12.87
CA ASP A 122 13.57 -4.33 13.80
C ASP A 122 15.07 -3.99 13.81
N ALA A 123 15.64 -3.62 12.65
CA ALA A 123 17.04 -3.26 12.54
C ALA A 123 17.36 -1.85 13.06
N LEU A 124 16.45 -0.89 12.90
CA LEU A 124 16.69 0.52 13.21
C LEU A 124 16.60 0.86 14.70
N VAL A 125 15.91 0.06 15.50
CA VAL A 125 15.63 0.39 16.91
C VAL A 125 16.02 -0.75 17.86
N ASP A 126 16.54 -0.38 19.03
CA ASP A 126 16.80 -1.31 20.10
C ASP A 126 15.90 -1.07 21.32
N ARG A 127 16.06 -1.86 22.39
CA ARG A 127 15.21 -1.79 23.59
C ARG A 127 15.25 -0.45 24.34
N ASN A 128 16.24 0.42 24.07
CA ASN A 128 16.39 1.71 24.71
C ASN A 128 15.62 2.79 23.95
N ASP A 129 15.29 2.53 22.69
CA ASP A 129 14.56 3.44 21.82
C ASP A 129 13.06 3.42 22.05
N VAL A 130 12.37 4.43 21.55
CA VAL A 130 10.91 4.54 21.60
C VAL A 130 10.34 4.66 20.19
N ILE A 131 9.33 3.86 19.88
CA ILE A 131 8.54 4.00 18.66
C ILE A 131 7.26 4.78 18.95
N VAL A 132 6.95 5.78 18.10
CA VAL A 132 5.66 6.49 18.09
C VAL A 132 5.04 6.33 16.71
N TYR A 133 3.81 5.81 16.62
CA TYR A 133 3.21 5.46 15.32
C TYR A 133 1.71 5.76 15.25
N ASP A 134 1.21 5.99 14.02
CA ASP A 134 -0.21 6.21 13.73
C ASP A 134 -1.02 4.91 13.90
N SER A 135 -2.22 5.01 14.45
CA SER A 135 -3.08 3.86 14.75
C SER A 135 -3.58 3.11 13.52
N GLU A 136 -3.61 3.74 12.35
CA GLU A 136 -4.09 3.15 11.10
C GLU A 136 -2.95 2.69 10.17
N CYS A 137 -1.72 2.67 10.66
CA CYS A 137 -0.59 2.13 9.92
C CYS A 137 -0.82 0.69 9.46
N HIS A 138 -0.30 0.37 8.28
CA HIS A 138 -0.39 -0.94 7.65
C HIS A 138 0.13 -2.07 8.56
N ALA A 139 -0.43 -3.26 8.39
CA ALA A 139 -0.09 -4.43 9.20
C ALA A 139 1.43 -4.74 9.27
N CYS A 140 2.19 -4.45 8.22
CA CYS A 140 3.65 -4.65 8.23
C CYS A 140 4.37 -3.72 9.22
N ILE A 141 3.89 -2.48 9.38
CA ILE A 141 4.41 -1.55 10.40
C ILE A 141 4.04 -2.07 11.78
N ILE A 142 2.78 -2.47 11.98
CA ILE A 142 2.31 -3.02 13.27
C ILE A 142 3.12 -4.25 13.66
N ASP A 143 3.42 -5.16 12.73
CA ASP A 143 4.23 -6.35 13.01
C ASP A 143 5.69 -5.99 13.32
N GLY A 144 6.31 -5.03 12.61
CA GLY A 144 7.62 -4.51 12.95
C GLY A 144 7.66 -3.87 14.34
N VAL A 145 6.67 -3.02 14.65
CA VAL A 145 6.50 -2.42 15.98
C VAL A 145 6.29 -3.47 17.09
N ARG A 146 5.64 -4.59 16.79
CA ARG A 146 5.45 -5.69 17.77
C ARG A 146 6.75 -6.43 18.10
N LEU A 147 7.72 -6.48 17.21
CA LEU A 147 9.03 -7.07 17.49
C LEU A 147 9.88 -6.21 18.42
N HIS A 148 9.64 -4.89 18.42
CA HIS A 148 10.39 -3.96 19.26
C HIS A 148 10.25 -4.26 20.75
N GLN A 149 11.38 -4.38 21.43
CA GLN A 149 11.43 -4.73 22.87
C GLN A 149 11.35 -3.52 23.79
N GLY A 150 11.53 -2.30 23.28
CA GLY A 150 11.42 -1.04 24.00
C GLY A 150 9.98 -0.54 24.13
N LYS A 151 9.84 0.72 24.48
CA LYS A 151 8.52 1.37 24.60
C LYS A 151 7.98 1.78 23.25
N ARG A 152 6.67 1.66 23.09
CA ARG A 152 5.94 2.05 21.89
C ARG A 152 4.66 2.77 22.28
N PHE A 153 4.37 3.85 21.56
CA PHE A 153 3.18 4.67 21.75
C PHE A 153 2.43 4.80 20.42
N VAL A 154 1.15 4.56 20.48
CA VAL A 154 0.23 4.79 19.37
C VAL A 154 -0.47 6.13 19.54
N PHE A 155 -0.66 6.88 18.47
CA PHE A 155 -1.54 8.04 18.47
C PHE A 155 -2.73 7.81 17.53
N PRO A 156 -3.92 8.37 17.85
CA PRO A 156 -5.08 8.28 16.98
C PRO A 156 -4.78 8.86 15.59
N HIS A 157 -5.31 8.21 14.58
CA HIS A 157 -5.06 8.54 13.19
C HIS A 157 -5.09 10.05 12.90
N ASN A 158 -3.99 10.56 12.32
CA ASN A 158 -3.81 11.95 11.92
C ASN A 158 -4.07 13.01 13.03
N ASN A 159 -4.03 12.62 14.31
CA ASN A 159 -4.26 13.52 15.42
C ASN A 159 -2.94 14.10 15.96
N ILE A 160 -2.57 15.31 15.51
CA ILE A 160 -1.30 15.96 15.83
C ILE A 160 -1.19 16.33 17.32
N GLU A 161 -2.29 16.72 17.97
CA GLU A 161 -2.26 17.03 19.41
C GLU A 161 -1.92 15.79 20.25
N ASN A 162 -2.55 14.66 19.94
CA ASN A 162 -2.23 13.39 20.61
C ASN A 162 -0.83 12.89 20.23
N PHE A 163 -0.41 13.07 18.97
CA PHE A 163 0.95 12.76 18.55
C PHE A 163 1.98 13.53 19.39
N GLU A 164 1.81 14.83 19.56
CA GLU A 164 2.73 15.64 20.40
C GLU A 164 2.75 15.17 21.87
N LYS A 165 1.59 14.77 22.43
CA LYS A 165 1.53 14.17 23.76
C LYS A 165 2.34 12.87 23.86
N GLN A 166 2.32 12.03 22.80
CA GLN A 166 3.13 10.82 22.78
C GLN A 166 4.63 11.12 22.61
N LEU A 167 5.01 12.15 21.84
CA LEU A 167 6.39 12.61 21.76
C LEU A 167 6.93 13.07 23.11
N GLN A 168 6.15 13.84 23.87
CA GLN A 168 6.55 14.28 25.22
C GLN A 168 6.79 13.08 26.17
N ARG A 169 5.96 12.04 26.05
CA ARG A 169 6.15 10.79 26.83
C ARG A 169 7.38 10.01 26.36
N ALA A 170 7.61 9.97 25.05
CA ALA A 170 8.76 9.29 24.46
C ALA A 170 10.06 9.98 24.88
N GLN A 171 10.11 11.32 24.82
CA GLN A 171 11.28 12.10 25.23
C GLN A 171 11.68 11.83 26.69
N LYS A 172 10.73 11.81 27.62
CA LYS A 172 11.01 11.50 29.05
C LYS A 172 11.64 10.13 29.23
N ILE A 173 11.32 9.15 28.38
CA ILE A 173 11.91 7.83 28.43
C ILE A 173 13.31 7.84 27.85
N THR A 174 13.51 8.46 26.66
CA THR A 174 14.82 8.50 26.01
C THR A 174 15.84 9.31 26.80
N GLU A 175 15.44 10.35 27.54
CA GLU A 175 16.28 11.07 28.50
C GLU A 175 16.83 10.14 29.63
N THR A 176 16.12 9.07 29.95
CA THR A 176 16.53 8.10 30.96
C THR A 176 17.30 6.91 30.35
N THR A 177 16.88 6.45 29.17
CA THR A 177 17.47 5.25 28.53
C THR A 177 18.68 5.57 27.67
N GLY A 178 18.86 6.81 27.24
CA GLY A 178 19.87 7.23 26.25
C GLY A 178 19.54 6.82 24.83
N GLY A 179 18.32 6.33 24.55
CA GLY A 179 17.84 5.93 23.23
C GLY A 179 17.33 7.09 22.39
N GLY A 180 16.87 6.77 21.18
CA GLY A 180 16.24 7.68 20.21
C GLY A 180 14.73 7.49 20.12
N ILE A 181 14.08 8.35 19.31
CA ILE A 181 12.65 8.25 19.00
C ILE A 181 12.50 8.02 17.50
N LEU A 182 11.84 6.92 17.12
CA LEU A 182 11.42 6.64 15.75
C LEU A 182 9.92 6.91 15.63
N VAL A 183 9.55 7.86 14.77
CA VAL A 183 8.16 8.15 14.40
C VAL A 183 7.83 7.46 13.09
N ILE A 184 6.71 6.73 13.02
CA ILE A 184 6.29 6.01 11.82
C ILE A 184 4.86 6.42 11.44
N THR A 185 4.67 6.78 10.18
CA THR A 185 3.35 7.05 9.57
C THR A 185 3.36 6.64 8.11
N GLU A 186 2.20 6.70 7.46
CA GLU A 186 2.10 6.50 6.01
C GLU A 186 2.03 7.84 5.27
N GLY A 187 2.48 7.88 4.03
CA GLY A 187 2.26 9.01 3.14
C GLY A 187 0.82 9.04 2.65
N VAL A 188 0.35 7.91 2.12
CA VAL A 188 -1.05 7.68 1.73
C VAL A 188 -1.58 6.45 2.45
N PHE A 189 -2.64 6.59 3.23
CA PHE A 189 -3.32 5.47 3.87
C PHE A 189 -4.16 4.69 2.85
N GLY A 190 -3.74 3.47 2.58
CA GLY A 190 -4.19 2.71 1.42
C GLY A 190 -5.64 2.25 1.45
N MET A 191 -6.35 2.35 2.57
CA MET A 191 -7.77 1.98 2.69
C MET A 191 -8.69 3.20 2.59
N SER A 192 -8.40 4.25 3.32
CA SER A 192 -9.16 5.50 3.39
C SER A 192 -8.79 6.51 2.29
N GLY A 193 -7.60 6.39 1.72
CA GLY A 193 -7.11 7.27 0.65
C GLY A 193 -6.69 8.66 1.10
N ASP A 194 -6.77 8.97 2.38
CA ASP A 194 -6.28 10.24 2.92
C ASP A 194 -4.77 10.27 3.09
N LEU A 195 -4.22 11.45 3.22
CA LEU A 195 -2.78 11.64 3.42
C LEU A 195 -2.43 11.65 4.90
N GLY A 196 -1.28 11.06 5.21
CA GLY A 196 -0.65 11.27 6.51
C GLY A 196 -0.28 12.74 6.73
N LYS A 197 -0.36 13.18 7.96
CA LYS A 197 0.02 14.52 8.40
C LYS A 197 1.55 14.71 8.43
N VAL A 198 2.25 14.23 7.37
CA VAL A 198 3.71 14.18 7.28
C VAL A 198 4.33 15.55 7.51
N LYS A 199 3.75 16.59 6.92
CA LYS A 199 4.24 17.97 7.06
C LYS A 199 4.08 18.51 8.49
N GLU A 200 2.93 18.28 9.11
CA GLU A 200 2.65 18.71 10.49
C GLU A 200 3.48 17.90 11.50
N ILE A 201 3.66 16.60 11.25
CA ILE A 201 4.55 15.75 12.04
C ILE A 201 5.99 16.25 11.95
N SER A 202 6.50 16.47 10.74
CA SER A 202 7.88 16.92 10.53
C SER A 202 8.17 18.30 11.13
N ALA A 203 7.18 19.20 11.15
CA ALA A 203 7.32 20.52 11.76
C ALA A 203 7.67 20.45 13.26
N LEU A 204 7.26 19.38 13.96
CA LEU A 204 7.60 19.18 15.38
C LEU A 204 9.06 18.78 15.62
N LYS A 205 9.86 18.50 14.58
CA LYS A 205 11.32 18.32 14.70
C LYS A 205 12.03 19.58 15.22
N SER A 206 11.45 20.75 15.02
CA SER A 206 11.96 22.00 15.61
C SER A 206 11.88 22.03 17.13
N LYS A 207 11.05 21.19 17.74
CA LYS A 207 10.76 21.16 19.16
C LYS A 207 11.19 19.85 19.85
N TYR A 208 11.17 18.73 19.11
CA TYR A 208 11.49 17.40 19.60
C TYR A 208 12.52 16.72 18.71
N SER A 209 13.47 15.99 19.33
CA SER A 209 14.43 15.17 18.60
C SER A 209 13.82 13.81 18.27
N PHE A 210 13.52 13.55 16.99
CA PHE A 210 13.07 12.26 16.51
C PHE A 210 13.45 12.06 15.03
N ARG A 211 13.40 10.81 14.57
CA ARG A 211 13.53 10.46 13.16
C ARG A 211 12.19 10.04 12.61
N LEU A 212 11.88 10.47 11.38
CA LEU A 212 10.60 10.24 10.71
C LEU A 212 10.77 9.17 9.62
N PHE A 213 10.08 8.06 9.79
CA PHE A 213 9.96 6.99 8.82
C PHE A 213 8.58 7.06 8.17
N VAL A 214 8.53 7.22 6.85
CA VAL A 214 7.29 7.29 6.07
C VAL A 214 7.16 6.09 5.14
N ASP A 215 6.10 5.31 5.33
CA ASP A 215 5.62 4.31 4.37
C ASP A 215 4.82 5.03 3.28
N ASP A 216 5.42 5.20 2.13
CA ASP A 216 4.76 5.84 0.98
C ASP A 216 4.42 4.84 -0.14
N ALA A 217 4.09 3.61 0.25
CA ALA A 217 3.78 2.53 -0.69
C ALA A 217 2.66 2.86 -1.68
N HIS A 218 1.70 3.71 -1.30
CA HIS A 218 0.62 4.20 -2.17
C HIS A 218 0.92 5.55 -2.81
N GLY A 219 1.87 6.33 -2.27
CA GLY A 219 2.26 7.63 -2.80
C GLY A 219 3.36 7.53 -3.87
N PHE A 220 4.30 6.57 -3.73
CA PHE A 220 5.35 6.36 -4.73
C PHE A 220 4.77 6.07 -6.12
N GLY A 221 5.16 6.87 -7.11
CA GLY A 221 4.70 6.82 -8.49
C GLY A 221 3.33 7.48 -8.73
N THR A 222 2.59 7.87 -7.68
CA THR A 222 1.23 8.43 -7.81
C THR A 222 1.12 9.87 -7.31
N MET A 223 1.86 10.24 -6.28
CA MET A 223 1.80 11.54 -5.64
C MET A 223 2.97 12.44 -6.04
N GLY A 224 2.75 13.75 -5.97
CA GLY A 224 3.74 14.76 -6.34
C GLY A 224 3.81 15.04 -7.83
N LYS A 225 4.53 16.08 -8.20
CA LYS A 225 4.66 16.54 -9.60
C LYS A 225 5.41 15.50 -10.45
N THR A 226 6.50 14.96 -9.94
CA THR A 226 7.35 14.00 -10.64
C THR A 226 7.02 12.55 -10.29
N GLY A 227 6.25 12.32 -9.21
CA GLY A 227 5.85 10.99 -8.75
C GLY A 227 6.77 10.38 -7.70
N TYR A 228 7.69 11.14 -7.09
CA TYR A 228 8.50 10.55 -6.04
C TYR A 228 7.83 10.56 -4.65
N GLY A 229 6.52 10.92 -4.59
CA GLY A 229 5.67 10.54 -3.48
C GLY A 229 5.05 11.69 -2.71
N THR A 230 4.48 11.34 -1.55
CA THR A 230 3.71 12.24 -0.70
C THR A 230 4.55 13.39 -0.13
N GLY A 231 5.83 13.14 0.17
CA GLY A 231 6.75 14.18 0.62
C GLY A 231 6.93 15.30 -0.40
N GLU A 232 7.02 14.97 -1.69
CA GLU A 232 7.02 15.95 -2.79
C GLU A 232 5.69 16.73 -2.83
N HIS A 233 4.58 16.00 -2.77
CA HIS A 233 3.24 16.59 -2.83
C HIS A 233 3.00 17.60 -1.72
N LEU A 234 3.47 17.33 -0.51
CA LEU A 234 3.30 18.16 0.66
C LEU A 234 4.42 19.21 0.83
N GLY A 235 5.47 19.16 0.01
CA GLY A 235 6.63 20.06 0.10
C GLY A 235 7.47 19.87 1.37
N CYS A 236 7.58 18.62 1.85
CA CYS A 236 8.35 18.27 3.04
C CYS A 236 9.18 16.97 2.86
N HIS A 237 9.60 16.67 1.63
CA HIS A 237 10.35 15.45 1.33
C HIS A 237 11.69 15.36 2.07
N ASP A 238 12.38 16.48 2.21
CA ASP A 238 13.69 16.53 2.87
C ASP A 238 13.60 16.26 4.38
N GLU A 239 12.41 16.48 4.96
CA GLU A 239 12.13 16.21 6.36
C GLU A 239 11.86 14.71 6.68
N ILE A 240 11.70 13.88 5.65
CA ILE A 240 11.54 12.44 5.81
C ILE A 240 12.93 11.82 5.94
N ASP A 241 13.25 11.27 7.13
CA ASP A 241 14.57 10.68 7.37
C ASP A 241 14.70 9.30 6.71
N VAL A 242 13.66 8.47 6.76
CA VAL A 242 13.60 7.15 6.14
C VAL A 242 12.36 7.07 5.26
N TYR A 243 12.56 6.94 3.97
CA TYR A 243 11.49 6.79 2.99
C TYR A 243 11.37 5.34 2.55
N PHE A 244 10.16 4.81 2.57
CA PHE A 244 9.85 3.47 2.07
C PHE A 244 8.91 3.55 0.86
N GLY A 245 9.28 2.84 -0.22
CA GLY A 245 8.45 2.64 -1.40
C GLY A 245 8.34 1.17 -1.78
N THR A 246 7.26 0.80 -2.46
CA THR A 246 7.06 -0.57 -2.95
C THR A 246 6.89 -0.64 -4.46
N PHE A 247 7.39 -1.74 -5.06
CA PHE A 247 7.15 -2.02 -6.48
C PHE A 247 5.81 -2.72 -6.74
N ALA A 248 5.13 -3.19 -5.68
CA ALA A 248 3.91 -4.00 -5.80
C ALA A 248 2.66 -3.20 -6.20
N LYS A 249 2.78 -1.90 -6.44
CA LYS A 249 1.67 -1.00 -6.78
C LYS A 249 1.96 -0.24 -8.08
N SER A 250 2.42 1.00 -8.02
CA SER A 250 2.71 1.82 -9.22
C SER A 250 3.69 1.17 -10.19
N MET A 251 4.67 0.44 -9.70
CA MET A 251 5.66 -0.28 -10.50
C MET A 251 5.18 -1.64 -11.03
N ALA A 252 4.02 -2.12 -10.62
CA ALA A 252 3.40 -3.39 -11.07
C ALA A 252 4.36 -4.59 -11.10
N THR A 253 5.21 -4.75 -10.08
CA THR A 253 6.14 -5.88 -9.92
C THR A 253 6.36 -6.20 -8.44
N ILE A 254 7.26 -7.10 -8.12
CA ILE A 254 7.61 -7.50 -6.75
C ILE A 254 8.86 -6.73 -6.32
N GLY A 255 8.94 -6.41 -5.04
CA GLY A 255 10.05 -5.72 -4.41
C GLY A 255 9.63 -4.44 -3.71
N ALA A 256 10.59 -3.83 -3.06
CA ALA A 256 10.46 -2.54 -2.39
C ALA A 256 11.85 -1.91 -2.23
N PHE A 257 11.90 -0.73 -1.65
CA PHE A 257 13.15 -0.05 -1.35
C PHE A 257 12.99 0.88 -0.15
N ILE A 258 14.13 1.17 0.47
CA ILE A 258 14.27 2.24 1.47
C ILE A 258 15.33 3.20 0.97
N SER A 259 15.02 4.49 1.04
CA SER A 259 15.98 5.58 0.77
C SER A 259 16.17 6.45 2.01
N SER A 260 17.43 6.81 2.31
CA SER A 260 17.80 7.59 3.50
C SER A 260 19.18 8.25 3.29
N THR A 261 19.83 8.63 4.39
CA THR A 261 21.24 8.99 4.38
C THR A 261 22.12 7.77 4.12
N GLU A 262 23.32 7.99 3.61
CA GLU A 262 24.31 6.93 3.31
C GLU A 262 24.59 6.05 4.54
N ASP A 263 24.85 6.68 5.69
CA ASP A 263 25.13 5.96 6.96
C ASP A 263 23.98 5.02 7.38
N VAL A 264 22.73 5.46 7.21
CA VAL A 264 21.53 4.66 7.58
C VAL A 264 21.38 3.48 6.62
N ILE A 265 21.58 3.70 5.32
CA ILE A 265 21.47 2.63 4.32
C ILE A 265 22.62 1.63 4.47
N GLU A 266 23.85 2.09 4.73
CA GLU A 266 24.97 1.21 5.03
C GLU A 266 24.68 0.36 6.26
N TYR A 267 24.20 0.99 7.35
CA TYR A 267 23.80 0.27 8.55
C TYR A 267 22.76 -0.83 8.25
N LEU A 268 21.71 -0.51 7.47
CA LEU A 268 20.67 -1.46 7.09
C LEU A 268 21.20 -2.62 6.25
N ARG A 269 22.19 -2.39 5.35
CA ARG A 269 22.82 -3.45 4.56
C ARG A 269 23.47 -4.53 5.43
N TYR A 270 24.02 -4.15 6.58
CA TYR A 270 24.74 -5.07 7.47
C TYR A 270 23.91 -5.59 8.65
N ASN A 271 22.75 -5.00 8.92
CA ASN A 271 21.95 -5.34 10.11
C ASN A 271 20.54 -5.86 9.79
N MET A 272 20.04 -5.63 8.59
CA MET A 272 18.70 -6.07 8.21
C MET A 272 18.68 -7.57 7.87
N ARG A 273 18.06 -8.36 8.73
CA ARG A 273 18.01 -9.82 8.63
C ARG A 273 17.44 -10.32 7.30
N SER A 274 16.45 -9.64 6.74
CA SER A 274 15.86 -9.99 5.44
C SER A 274 16.79 -9.77 4.24
N GLN A 275 17.88 -9.02 4.40
CA GLN A 275 18.91 -8.86 3.37
C GLN A 275 20.01 -9.91 3.53
N ILE A 276 20.34 -10.24 4.76
CA ILE A 276 21.44 -11.13 5.10
C ILE A 276 21.06 -12.60 4.86
N PHE A 277 19.84 -13.00 5.27
CA PHE A 277 19.41 -14.39 5.33
C PHE A 277 18.38 -14.78 4.24
N ALA A 278 18.06 -13.88 3.30
CA ALA A 278 17.17 -14.17 2.20
C ALA A 278 17.90 -14.04 0.85
N LYS A 279 17.45 -14.85 -0.11
CA LYS A 279 17.89 -14.73 -1.51
C LYS A 279 17.49 -13.34 -2.05
N SER A 280 18.40 -12.73 -2.85
CA SER A 280 18.11 -11.44 -3.49
C SER A 280 17.04 -11.52 -4.58
N LEU A 281 16.53 -10.36 -5.00
CA LEU A 281 15.57 -10.26 -6.10
C LEU A 281 16.11 -10.95 -7.37
N PRO A 282 15.28 -11.73 -8.08
CA PRO A 282 15.65 -12.31 -9.37
C PRO A 282 15.90 -11.24 -10.43
N MET A 283 16.85 -11.51 -11.33
CA MET A 283 17.27 -10.57 -12.37
C MET A 283 16.12 -10.04 -13.25
N PRO A 284 15.14 -10.85 -13.68
CA PRO A 284 14.00 -10.32 -14.44
C PRO A 284 13.22 -9.22 -13.68
N ILE A 285 13.12 -9.35 -12.35
CA ILE A 285 12.47 -8.35 -11.52
C ILE A 285 13.30 -7.07 -11.45
N VAL A 286 14.62 -7.20 -11.27
CA VAL A 286 15.53 -6.04 -11.18
C VAL A 286 15.56 -5.25 -12.49
N ILE A 287 15.79 -5.91 -13.62
CA ILE A 287 15.85 -5.28 -14.95
C ILE A 287 14.46 -4.70 -15.31
N GLY A 288 13.41 -5.46 -15.05
CA GLY A 288 12.04 -4.97 -15.25
C GLY A 288 11.71 -3.75 -14.38
N ALA A 289 12.24 -3.67 -13.16
CA ALA A 289 12.07 -2.50 -12.28
C ALA A 289 12.84 -1.28 -12.80
N ILE A 290 14.06 -1.46 -13.32
CA ILE A 290 14.81 -0.37 -13.99
C ILE A 290 13.97 0.21 -15.14
N LYS A 291 13.43 -0.64 -16.01
CA LYS A 291 12.60 -0.18 -17.13
C LYS A 291 11.32 0.54 -16.67
N ARG A 292 10.68 0.04 -15.61
CA ARG A 292 9.48 0.68 -15.03
C ARG A 292 9.79 2.06 -14.46
N LEU A 293 10.93 2.20 -13.78
CA LEU A 293 11.36 3.49 -13.23
C LEU A 293 11.67 4.49 -14.37
N GLU A 294 12.32 4.04 -15.44
CA GLU A 294 12.56 4.85 -16.65
C GLU A 294 11.22 5.34 -17.26
N ILE A 295 10.23 4.46 -17.39
CA ILE A 295 8.91 4.83 -17.93
C ILE A 295 8.19 5.79 -17.00
N LEU A 296 8.25 5.58 -15.69
CA LEU A 296 7.65 6.47 -14.71
C LEU A 296 8.21 7.90 -14.84
N GLN A 297 9.51 8.04 -15.12
CA GLN A 297 10.18 9.32 -15.31
C GLN A 297 9.89 9.95 -16.70
N SER A 298 9.89 9.13 -17.75
CA SER A 298 9.78 9.61 -19.15
C SER A 298 8.36 9.80 -19.63
N LYS A 299 7.36 9.18 -18.98
CA LYS A 299 5.94 9.24 -19.38
C LYS A 299 5.04 9.82 -18.27
N PRO A 300 5.22 11.10 -17.88
CA PRO A 300 4.43 11.72 -16.80
C PRO A 300 2.92 11.73 -17.10
N GLN A 301 2.52 11.68 -18.39
CA GLN A 301 1.13 11.61 -18.81
C GLN A 301 0.37 10.38 -18.25
N LEU A 302 1.06 9.30 -17.88
CA LEU A 302 0.43 8.14 -17.25
C LEU A 302 -0.11 8.51 -15.87
N LYS A 303 0.67 9.25 -15.08
CA LYS A 303 0.22 9.75 -13.78
C LYS A 303 -0.88 10.81 -13.94
N ASP A 304 -0.77 11.69 -14.92
CA ASP A 304 -1.80 12.70 -15.20
C ASP A 304 -3.13 12.04 -15.58
N ASN A 305 -3.08 10.95 -16.38
CA ASN A 305 -4.28 10.18 -16.70
C ASN A 305 -4.88 9.48 -15.48
N LEU A 306 -4.05 8.89 -14.63
CA LEU A 306 -4.51 8.32 -13.34
C LEU A 306 -5.33 9.35 -12.56
N TRP A 307 -4.80 10.57 -12.40
CA TRP A 307 -5.47 11.62 -11.65
C TRP A 307 -6.74 12.14 -12.33
N LYS A 308 -6.76 12.21 -13.67
CA LYS A 308 -7.96 12.52 -14.44
C LYS A 308 -9.08 11.51 -14.15
N ILE A 309 -8.77 10.22 -14.21
CA ILE A 309 -9.71 9.13 -13.92
C ILE A 309 -10.17 9.19 -12.45
N ALA A 310 -9.24 9.30 -11.50
CA ALA A 310 -9.53 9.34 -10.07
C ALA A 310 -10.44 10.52 -9.70
N ASN A 311 -10.09 11.73 -10.15
CA ASN A 311 -10.87 12.92 -9.88
C ASN A 311 -12.30 12.84 -10.45
N SER A 312 -12.42 12.36 -11.70
CA SER A 312 -13.74 12.22 -12.36
C SER A 312 -14.61 11.17 -11.64
N LEU A 313 -14.02 10.02 -11.25
CA LEU A 313 -14.74 8.99 -10.50
C LEU A 313 -15.18 9.51 -9.13
N GLN A 314 -14.28 10.14 -8.39
CA GLN A 314 -14.56 10.66 -7.05
C GLN A 314 -15.63 11.76 -7.08
N SER A 315 -15.54 12.70 -8.03
CA SER A 315 -16.54 13.76 -8.18
C SER A 315 -17.92 13.18 -8.49
N GLY A 316 -18.01 12.28 -9.48
CA GLY A 316 -19.28 11.69 -9.88
C GLY A 316 -19.91 10.82 -8.77
N LEU A 317 -19.11 10.05 -8.02
CA LEU A 317 -19.63 9.28 -6.89
C LEU A 317 -20.11 10.20 -5.73
N LYS A 318 -19.42 11.32 -5.46
CA LYS A 318 -19.88 12.32 -4.50
C LYS A 318 -21.19 12.96 -4.94
N GLU A 319 -21.32 13.34 -6.22
CA GLU A 319 -22.55 13.88 -6.81
C GLU A 319 -23.71 12.88 -6.77
N ALA A 320 -23.42 11.58 -6.91
CA ALA A 320 -24.39 10.50 -6.72
C ALA A 320 -24.72 10.23 -5.23
N GLY A 321 -24.19 11.03 -4.29
CA GLY A 321 -24.53 10.98 -2.87
C GLY A 321 -23.78 9.92 -2.07
N PHE A 322 -22.66 9.39 -2.56
CA PHE A 322 -21.81 8.47 -1.79
C PHE A 322 -20.81 9.20 -0.90
N ASN A 323 -20.60 8.64 0.29
CA ASN A 323 -19.57 9.11 1.21
C ASN A 323 -18.21 8.50 0.85
N LEU A 324 -17.26 9.33 0.45
CA LEU A 324 -15.88 8.92 0.14
C LEU A 324 -14.88 9.27 1.26
N GLY A 325 -15.34 9.69 2.42
CA GLY A 325 -14.48 10.19 3.49
C GLY A 325 -13.64 11.39 3.05
N ASN A 326 -12.42 11.46 3.57
CA ASN A 326 -11.46 12.54 3.29
C ASN A 326 -10.37 12.10 2.30
N THR A 327 -10.70 11.28 1.30
CA THR A 327 -9.69 10.83 0.33
C THR A 327 -9.02 12.01 -0.39
N GLN A 328 -7.71 11.96 -0.48
CA GLN A 328 -6.83 12.96 -1.11
C GLN A 328 -5.85 12.31 -2.11
N SER A 329 -6.02 11.02 -2.36
CA SER A 329 -5.21 10.22 -3.28
C SER A 329 -6.07 9.59 -4.38
N ALA A 330 -5.47 8.79 -5.25
CA ALA A 330 -6.21 8.03 -6.25
C ALA A 330 -7.09 6.91 -5.65
N VAL A 331 -6.82 6.47 -4.41
CA VAL A 331 -7.66 5.49 -3.71
C VAL A 331 -9.05 6.09 -3.47
N THR A 332 -10.09 5.38 -3.89
CA THR A 332 -11.46 5.85 -3.83
C THR A 332 -12.30 4.92 -2.95
N PRO A 333 -12.39 5.20 -1.65
CA PRO A 333 -13.25 4.44 -0.74
C PRO A 333 -14.70 4.89 -0.87
N VAL A 334 -15.64 3.96 -0.82
CA VAL A 334 -17.08 4.23 -0.70
C VAL A 334 -17.54 3.65 0.62
N TYR A 335 -17.77 4.49 1.60
CA TYR A 335 -18.21 4.08 2.93
C TYR A 335 -19.69 3.66 2.92
N LEU A 336 -19.96 2.52 3.53
CA LEU A 336 -21.31 1.96 3.67
C LEU A 336 -21.75 2.04 5.13
N SER A 337 -23.02 2.38 5.34
CA SER A 337 -23.62 2.53 6.67
C SER A 337 -24.20 1.23 7.23
N GLY A 338 -24.42 0.23 6.38
CA GLY A 338 -25.03 -1.04 6.75
C GLY A 338 -24.06 -2.08 7.32
N GLY A 339 -24.56 -3.29 7.53
CA GLY A 339 -23.79 -4.43 7.98
C GLY A 339 -23.05 -5.17 6.85
N VAL A 340 -22.28 -6.19 7.23
CA VAL A 340 -21.51 -7.02 6.25
C VAL A 340 -22.47 -7.74 5.29
N GLY A 341 -23.66 -8.17 5.75
CA GLY A 341 -24.68 -8.78 4.89
C GLY A 341 -25.13 -7.84 3.79
N GLU A 342 -25.50 -6.61 4.14
CA GLU A 342 -25.89 -5.56 3.17
C GLU A 342 -24.73 -5.28 2.17
N ALA A 343 -23.51 -5.08 2.66
CA ALA A 343 -22.36 -4.82 1.82
C ALA A 343 -22.06 -5.95 0.83
N THR A 344 -22.24 -7.21 1.25
CA THR A 344 -22.07 -8.36 0.35
C THR A 344 -23.18 -8.50 -0.68
N ASN A 345 -24.45 -8.21 -0.32
CA ASN A 345 -25.56 -8.19 -1.29
C ASN A 345 -25.34 -7.11 -2.35
N LEU A 346 -24.95 -5.91 -1.92
CA LEU A 346 -24.63 -4.81 -2.83
C LEU A 346 -23.45 -5.17 -3.76
N THR A 347 -22.38 -5.76 -3.22
CA THR A 347 -21.23 -6.18 -4.03
C THR A 347 -21.59 -7.32 -4.98
N TYR A 348 -22.49 -8.22 -4.58
CA TYR A 348 -23.01 -9.26 -5.44
C TYR A 348 -23.77 -8.63 -6.62
N ASP A 349 -24.64 -7.67 -6.37
CA ASP A 349 -25.38 -6.94 -7.41
C ASP A 349 -24.43 -6.21 -8.37
N LEU A 350 -23.43 -5.51 -7.86
CA LEU A 350 -22.39 -4.86 -8.68
C LEU A 350 -21.69 -5.85 -9.61
N ARG A 351 -21.34 -7.05 -9.13
CA ARG A 351 -20.60 -8.04 -9.92
C ARG A 351 -21.47 -8.78 -10.93
N GLU A 352 -22.67 -9.20 -10.53
CA GLU A 352 -23.52 -10.05 -11.37
C GLU A 352 -24.39 -9.26 -12.37
N ASN A 353 -24.87 -8.08 -11.95
CA ASN A 353 -25.81 -7.30 -12.77
C ASN A 353 -25.15 -6.08 -13.46
N PHE A 354 -24.05 -5.58 -12.91
CA PHE A 354 -23.31 -4.44 -13.48
C PHE A 354 -21.92 -4.79 -13.97
N ASN A 355 -21.47 -6.05 -13.83
CA ASN A 355 -20.12 -6.46 -14.22
C ASN A 355 -19.01 -5.54 -13.67
N ILE A 356 -19.17 -5.01 -12.44
CA ILE A 356 -18.18 -4.17 -11.76
C ILE A 356 -17.56 -4.96 -10.62
N PHE A 357 -16.23 -5.09 -10.66
CA PHE A 357 -15.45 -5.78 -9.65
C PHE A 357 -14.68 -4.77 -8.78
N CYS A 358 -15.12 -4.60 -7.55
CA CYS A 358 -14.42 -3.87 -6.49
C CYS A 358 -14.26 -4.73 -5.23
N SER A 359 -13.41 -4.29 -4.30
CA SER A 359 -13.14 -5.02 -3.06
C SER A 359 -14.00 -4.49 -1.91
N ILE A 360 -14.61 -5.41 -1.15
CA ILE A 360 -15.17 -5.08 0.18
C ILE A 360 -14.02 -5.08 1.18
N VAL A 361 -13.97 -4.05 2.00
CA VAL A 361 -13.01 -3.94 3.10
C VAL A 361 -13.76 -3.84 4.42
N THR A 362 -13.39 -4.72 5.36
CA THR A 362 -13.98 -4.81 6.69
C THR A 362 -12.89 -5.10 7.73
N TYR A 363 -13.26 -5.14 9.01
CA TYR A 363 -12.36 -5.61 10.06
C TYR A 363 -11.78 -7.01 9.71
N PRO A 364 -10.47 -7.28 9.90
CA PRO A 364 -9.48 -6.46 10.63
C PRO A 364 -8.67 -5.46 9.79
N VAL A 365 -9.00 -5.28 8.52
CA VAL A 365 -8.26 -4.39 7.59
C VAL A 365 -8.54 -2.91 7.88
N VAL A 366 -9.75 -2.61 8.33
CA VAL A 366 -10.19 -1.30 8.84
C VAL A 366 -10.74 -1.46 10.26
N PRO A 367 -10.94 -0.38 11.03
CA PRO A 367 -11.50 -0.45 12.37
C PRO A 367 -12.85 -1.18 12.41
N LYS A 368 -13.14 -1.82 13.57
CA LYS A 368 -14.39 -2.55 13.76
C LYS A 368 -15.59 -1.61 13.61
N GLY A 369 -16.56 -2.01 12.79
CA GLY A 369 -17.76 -1.23 12.49
C GLY A 369 -17.62 -0.38 11.23
N VAL A 370 -16.43 -0.25 10.66
CA VAL A 370 -16.21 0.40 9.37
C VAL A 370 -16.34 -0.63 8.25
N ILE A 371 -17.09 -0.32 7.21
CA ILE A 371 -17.23 -1.10 5.99
C ILE A 371 -17.11 -0.16 4.80
N LEU A 372 -16.31 -0.50 3.84
CA LEU A 372 -16.20 0.28 2.61
C LEU A 372 -15.99 -0.62 1.38
N LEU A 373 -16.41 -0.12 0.23
CA LEU A 373 -15.94 -0.60 -1.06
C LEU A 373 -14.70 0.21 -1.42
N ARG A 374 -13.64 -0.48 -1.80
CA ARG A 374 -12.40 0.16 -2.22
C ARG A 374 -12.25 0.07 -3.73
N LEU A 375 -12.31 1.23 -4.39
CA LEU A 375 -12.06 1.35 -5.82
C LEU A 375 -10.67 1.92 -6.04
N ILE A 376 -9.94 1.32 -6.99
CA ILE A 376 -8.58 1.71 -7.37
C ILE A 376 -8.58 2.15 -8.83
N PRO A 377 -8.68 3.45 -9.09
CA PRO A 377 -8.40 4.01 -10.41
C PRO A 377 -7.01 3.67 -10.89
N THR A 378 -6.88 3.46 -12.19
CA THR A 378 -5.59 3.25 -12.85
C THR A 378 -5.50 4.08 -14.12
N ALA A 379 -4.29 4.34 -14.60
CA ALA A 379 -4.07 5.10 -15.81
C ALA A 379 -4.63 4.45 -17.10
N ILE A 380 -4.99 3.16 -17.03
CA ILE A 380 -5.57 2.41 -18.15
C ILE A 380 -7.09 2.41 -18.19
N HIS A 381 -7.77 2.93 -17.16
CA HIS A 381 -9.21 3.15 -17.23
C HIS A 381 -9.54 4.28 -18.21
N THR A 382 -10.76 4.24 -18.78
CA THR A 382 -11.28 5.23 -19.70
C THR A 382 -12.35 6.10 -19.04
N MET A 383 -12.70 7.22 -19.68
CA MET A 383 -13.82 8.05 -19.21
C MET A 383 -15.18 7.36 -19.36
N GLU A 384 -15.29 6.43 -20.32
CA GLU A 384 -16.46 5.56 -20.48
C GLU A 384 -16.59 4.61 -19.29
N ASP A 385 -15.48 4.02 -18.80
CA ASP A 385 -15.46 3.18 -17.59
C ASP A 385 -15.92 3.97 -16.37
N VAL A 386 -15.45 5.22 -16.25
CA VAL A 386 -15.85 6.13 -15.15
C VAL A 386 -17.35 6.41 -15.22
N LYS A 387 -17.84 6.82 -16.39
CA LYS A 387 -19.27 7.12 -16.60
C LYS A 387 -20.13 5.90 -16.28
N TYR A 388 -19.78 4.75 -16.84
CA TYR A 388 -20.49 3.49 -16.60
C TYR A 388 -20.56 3.15 -15.10
N THR A 389 -19.44 3.34 -14.39
CA THR A 389 -19.37 3.08 -12.94
C THR A 389 -20.27 4.02 -12.16
N ILE A 390 -20.25 5.33 -12.48
CA ILE A 390 -21.10 6.31 -11.81
C ILE A 390 -22.60 6.01 -12.04
N ASP A 391 -23.01 5.71 -13.28
CA ASP A 391 -24.37 5.36 -13.64
C ASP A 391 -24.83 4.08 -12.88
N SER A 392 -23.95 3.07 -12.79
CA SER A 392 -24.21 1.84 -12.05
C SER A 392 -24.36 2.11 -10.54
N PHE A 393 -23.46 2.90 -9.96
CA PHE A 393 -23.53 3.28 -8.55
C PHE A 393 -24.77 4.13 -8.24
N SER A 394 -25.24 4.97 -9.17
CA SER A 394 -26.50 5.71 -9.01
C SER A 394 -27.69 4.74 -8.90
N SER A 395 -27.75 3.69 -9.73
CA SER A 395 -28.76 2.64 -9.63
C SER A 395 -28.65 1.85 -8.32
N ILE A 396 -27.43 1.56 -7.87
CA ILE A 396 -27.17 0.93 -6.56
C ILE A 396 -27.66 1.83 -5.42
N LYS A 397 -27.46 3.15 -5.52
CA LYS A 397 -27.91 4.12 -4.50
C LYS A 397 -29.42 4.09 -4.32
N GLU A 398 -30.19 4.06 -5.40
CA GLU A 398 -31.64 3.94 -5.36
C GLU A 398 -32.10 2.66 -4.65
N LYS A 399 -31.48 1.52 -4.94
CA LYS A 399 -31.78 0.24 -4.28
C LYS A 399 -31.40 0.27 -2.78
N LEU A 400 -30.27 0.90 -2.46
CA LEU A 400 -29.79 1.04 -1.09
C LEU A 400 -30.76 1.88 -0.25
N GLU A 401 -31.27 2.97 -0.79
CA GLU A 401 -32.27 3.83 -0.15
C GLU A 401 -33.65 3.16 0.05
N LYS A 402 -33.99 2.23 -0.85
CA LYS A 402 -35.19 1.38 -0.70
C LYS A 402 -34.97 0.19 0.26
N GLY A 403 -33.77 -0.01 0.79
CA GLY A 403 -33.43 -1.10 1.69
C GLY A 403 -33.36 -2.48 1.03
N GLU A 404 -33.20 -2.55 -0.30
CA GLU A 404 -33.21 -3.82 -1.05
C GLU A 404 -32.03 -4.74 -0.69
N TYR A 405 -30.93 -4.19 -0.14
CA TYR A 405 -29.74 -4.95 0.27
C TYR A 405 -29.72 -5.35 1.73
N VAL A 406 -30.67 -4.88 2.56
CA VAL A 406 -30.69 -5.15 4.00
C VAL A 406 -30.73 -6.65 4.27
N SER A 407 -29.73 -7.17 4.96
CA SER A 407 -29.62 -8.59 5.32
C SER A 407 -28.63 -8.78 6.46
N GLU A 408 -28.94 -9.72 7.35
CA GLU A 408 -28.00 -10.20 8.37
C GLU A 408 -27.06 -11.31 7.83
N LYS A 409 -27.41 -11.90 6.68
CA LYS A 409 -26.64 -12.97 6.05
C LYS A 409 -25.80 -12.46 4.90
N LEU A 410 -24.64 -13.08 4.68
CA LEU A 410 -23.86 -12.83 3.47
C LEU A 410 -24.67 -13.25 2.23
N ALA A 411 -24.44 -12.52 1.11
CA ALA A 411 -25.00 -12.93 -0.17
C ALA A 411 -24.56 -14.38 -0.51
N SER A 412 -25.46 -15.14 -1.08
CA SER A 412 -25.17 -16.48 -1.61
C SER A 412 -24.89 -16.40 -3.10
N PHE A 413 -23.92 -17.18 -3.59
CA PHE A 413 -23.45 -17.19 -4.97
C PHE A 413 -23.23 -18.61 -5.51
#